data_f4d2bf0779eb4bee64577f67e9da1037
#
_entry.id   f4d2bf0779eb4bee64577f67e9da1037
#
_cell.length_a   1.000
_cell.length_b   1.000
_cell.length_c   1.000
_cell.angle_alpha   90.00
_cell.angle_beta   90.00
_cell.angle_gamma   90.00
#
_symmetry.space_group_name_H-M   'P 1'
#
loop_
_entity.id
_entity.type
_entity.pdbx_description
1 polymer ?
#
loop_
_entity_poly.entity_id
_entity_poly.type
_entity_poly.pdbx_seq_one_letter_code
_entity_poly.pdbx_strand_id
1 'polypeptide(L)'
;RRQRQMCIRDSYGCALKTERGNRVFPVSDRSQSVLDALERFLRAYHVRILPRKAAEIAVSDGRVTGVKTAEGPVPADCVILATGGLSYPATGSTGSGYAMAQALGHTIIEPTGSLVPLVEKGHDCAKMQGLALKNIAVKLVNTKGKTVYEDFGELLFTHFGLSGPVILSASAHMARGEAGYTVRIDLKPALDEKTLDARILRDFSAAQNRDFENSLSALLPRSMIPVVIARSGIDPMQKVNSITKQQRRALLETIKCFSVPIACKAPVEDAIVTSGGVKVSEVNAKTMESKLVQGLYFAGELLDVDAYTGGFNLQIAWATGRLAGRSAAAKEFQKPEDAT
;
A
#
# COMPACT_ATOMS: atom_id res chain seq x y z
N ARG A 1 16.37 -12.67 13.55
CA ARG A 1 16.52 -12.25 12.11
C ARG A 1 16.47 -10.73 11.93
N ARG A 2 15.55 -9.98 12.61
CA ARG A 2 15.49 -8.49 12.58
C ARG A 2 16.81 -7.85 13.04
N GLN A 3 17.44 -8.35 14.09
CA GLN A 3 18.68 -7.83 14.67
C GLN A 3 19.87 -7.82 13.66
N ARG A 4 20.03 -8.82 12.81
CA ARG A 4 21.16 -8.88 11.85
C ARG A 4 21.03 -7.85 10.72
N GLN A 5 19.81 -7.53 10.27
CA GLN A 5 19.60 -6.48 9.26
C GLN A 5 19.74 -5.08 9.85
N MET A 6 19.35 -4.88 11.11
CA MET A 6 19.65 -3.65 11.85
C MET A 6 21.16 -3.45 12.02
N CYS A 7 21.91 -4.49 12.39
CA CYS A 7 23.38 -4.40 12.54
C CYS A 7 24.08 -3.94 11.25
N ILE A 8 23.68 -4.45 10.07
CA ILE A 8 24.30 -4.04 8.80
C ILE A 8 24.05 -2.54 8.53
N ARG A 9 22.85 -2.04 8.77
CA ARG A 9 22.52 -0.61 8.59
C ARG A 9 23.25 0.27 9.61
N ASP A 10 23.29 -0.12 10.87
CA ASP A 10 24.01 0.60 11.93
C ASP A 10 25.52 0.63 11.67
N SER A 11 26.10 -0.50 11.23
CA SER A 11 27.54 -0.61 10.93
C SER A 11 28.00 0.28 9.80
N TYR A 12 27.09 0.70 8.92
CA TYR A 12 27.39 1.63 7.80
C TYR A 12 26.87 3.06 8.05
N GLY A 13 26.63 3.40 9.33
CA GLY A 13 26.39 4.78 9.76
C GLY A 13 24.96 5.30 9.56
N CYS A 14 23.96 4.40 9.58
CA CYS A 14 22.56 4.79 9.66
C CYS A 14 22.01 4.39 11.03
N ALA A 15 22.05 5.32 11.99
CA ALA A 15 21.45 5.12 13.30
C ALA A 15 19.92 4.95 13.17
N LEU A 16 19.36 3.96 13.83
CA LEU A 16 17.94 3.57 13.73
C LEU A 16 17.23 3.74 15.08
N LYS A 17 15.96 4.16 15.01
CA LYS A 17 15.01 4.18 16.13
C LYS A 17 13.83 3.25 15.82
N THR A 18 13.24 2.69 16.89
CA THR A 18 12.02 1.89 16.78
C THR A 18 10.84 2.68 17.35
N GLU A 19 9.81 2.87 16.56
CA GLU A 19 8.59 3.58 16.94
C GLU A 19 7.45 2.60 17.24
N ARG A 20 6.27 3.15 17.62
CA ARG A 20 5.06 2.39 17.91
C ARG A 20 4.74 1.42 16.76
N GLY A 21 4.34 0.20 17.08
CA GLY A 21 4.06 -0.85 16.09
C GLY A 21 5.32 -1.53 15.55
N ASN A 22 6.45 -1.44 16.26
CA ASN A 22 7.74 -2.00 15.85
C ASN A 22 8.25 -1.50 14.49
N ARG A 23 7.83 -0.30 14.08
CA ARG A 23 8.32 0.36 12.86
C ARG A 23 9.72 0.91 13.11
N VAL A 24 10.62 0.63 12.18
CA VAL A 24 12.02 1.07 12.27
C VAL A 24 12.26 2.20 11.29
N PHE A 25 12.77 3.32 11.79
CA PHE A 25 13.13 4.51 11.01
C PHE A 25 14.56 4.94 11.30
N PRO A 26 15.22 5.69 10.39
CA PRO A 26 16.46 6.37 10.71
C PRO A 26 16.20 7.45 11.78
N VAL A 27 17.14 7.62 12.71
CA VAL A 27 17.03 8.67 13.75
C VAL A 27 16.88 10.07 13.14
N SER A 28 17.46 10.29 11.96
CA SER A 28 17.36 11.55 11.21
C SER A 28 15.97 11.83 10.61
N ASP A 29 15.05 10.86 10.60
CA ASP A 29 13.77 10.89 9.89
C ASP A 29 13.88 11.17 8.36
N ARG A 30 15.07 10.95 7.77
CA ARG A 30 15.37 11.20 6.36
C ARG A 30 15.70 9.89 5.65
N SER A 31 15.00 9.60 4.55
CA SER A 31 15.30 8.46 3.67
C SER A 31 16.73 8.50 3.11
N GLN A 32 17.29 9.71 2.90
CA GLN A 32 18.65 9.91 2.41
C GLN A 32 19.68 9.19 3.29
N SER A 33 19.51 9.18 4.63
CA SER A 33 20.44 8.48 5.53
C SER A 33 20.52 6.97 5.26
N VAL A 34 19.44 6.38 4.78
CA VAL A 34 19.41 4.96 4.37
C VAL A 34 20.14 4.77 3.05
N LEU A 35 19.93 5.66 2.07
CA LEU A 35 20.62 5.63 0.78
C LEU A 35 22.14 5.80 0.95
N ASP A 36 22.55 6.77 1.75
CA ASP A 36 23.98 7.03 2.04
C ASP A 36 24.64 5.79 2.71
N ALA A 37 23.91 5.08 3.58
CA ALA A 37 24.41 3.86 4.19
C ALA A 37 24.59 2.73 3.17
N LEU A 38 23.62 2.58 2.24
CA LEU A 38 23.72 1.61 1.16
C LEU A 38 24.86 1.92 0.20
N GLU A 39 25.08 3.19 -0.16
CA GLU A 39 26.20 3.60 -0.99
C GLU A 39 27.54 3.31 -0.31
N ARG A 40 27.68 3.61 0.99
CA ARG A 40 28.88 3.24 1.76
C ARG A 40 29.12 1.74 1.75
N PHE A 41 28.05 0.94 1.90
CA PHE A 41 28.11 -0.51 1.80
C PHE A 41 28.64 -0.96 0.43
N LEU A 42 28.07 -0.45 -0.67
CA LEU A 42 28.51 -0.80 -2.02
C LEU A 42 29.98 -0.45 -2.27
N ARG A 43 30.41 0.73 -1.82
CA ARG A 43 31.83 1.16 -1.92
C ARG A 43 32.78 0.28 -1.11
N ALA A 44 32.37 -0.12 0.12
CA ALA A 44 33.18 -0.97 0.98
C ALA A 44 33.40 -2.38 0.39
N TYR A 45 32.47 -2.85 -0.44
CA TYR A 45 32.59 -4.15 -1.14
C TYR A 45 32.99 -3.99 -2.61
N HIS A 46 33.50 -2.81 -3.03
CA HIS A 46 33.96 -2.54 -4.38
C HIS A 46 32.93 -2.83 -5.47
N VAL A 47 31.63 -2.71 -5.16
CA VAL A 47 30.57 -2.89 -6.14
C VAL A 47 30.56 -1.69 -7.11
N ARG A 48 30.67 -1.95 -8.41
CA ARG A 48 30.62 -0.93 -9.44
C ARG A 48 29.17 -0.59 -9.78
N ILE A 49 28.84 0.69 -9.72
CA ILE A 49 27.57 1.21 -10.21
C ILE A 49 27.78 1.69 -11.64
N LEU A 50 27.05 1.09 -12.59
CA LEU A 50 27.08 1.49 -13.99
C LEU A 50 25.77 2.23 -14.30
N PRO A 51 25.78 3.54 -14.63
CA PRO A 51 24.59 4.33 -14.96
C PRO A 51 24.10 4.02 -16.38
N ARG A 52 23.83 2.75 -16.67
CA ARG A 52 23.38 2.24 -17.96
C ARG A 52 22.00 1.66 -17.85
N LYS A 53 21.16 1.89 -18.84
CA LYS A 53 19.84 1.28 -18.91
C LYS A 53 19.95 -0.14 -19.46
N ALA A 54 19.57 -1.13 -18.66
CA ALA A 54 19.40 -2.50 -19.13
C ALA A 54 18.23 -2.55 -20.14
N ALA A 55 18.45 -3.18 -21.28
CA ALA A 55 17.46 -3.37 -22.31
C ALA A 55 16.95 -4.82 -22.38
N GLU A 56 17.86 -5.78 -22.24
CA GLU A 56 17.56 -7.21 -22.41
C GLU A 56 18.55 -8.05 -21.57
N ILE A 57 18.10 -9.17 -21.08
CA ILE A 57 18.97 -10.21 -20.47
C ILE A 57 19.42 -11.16 -21.58
N ALA A 58 20.73 -11.28 -21.75
CA ALA A 58 21.31 -12.20 -22.71
C ALA A 58 21.31 -13.64 -22.15
N VAL A 59 20.82 -14.58 -22.94
CA VAL A 59 20.72 -15.99 -22.58
C VAL A 59 21.25 -16.85 -23.75
N SER A 60 22.04 -17.88 -23.44
CA SER A 60 22.43 -18.96 -24.35
C SER A 60 22.21 -20.30 -23.66
N ASP A 61 21.65 -21.26 -24.39
CA ASP A 61 21.39 -22.62 -23.92
C ASP A 61 20.65 -22.67 -22.56
N GLY A 62 19.66 -21.76 -22.38
CA GLY A 62 18.87 -21.70 -21.15
C GLY A 62 19.59 -21.06 -19.96
N ARG A 63 20.77 -20.50 -20.15
CA ARG A 63 21.60 -19.87 -19.11
C ARG A 63 21.89 -18.40 -19.42
N VAL A 64 21.87 -17.56 -18.37
CA VAL A 64 22.28 -16.15 -18.45
C VAL A 64 23.75 -16.04 -18.88
N THR A 65 24.02 -15.12 -19.81
CA THR A 65 25.38 -14.76 -20.26
C THR A 65 25.70 -13.28 -20.05
N GLY A 66 24.71 -12.49 -19.68
CA GLY A 66 24.92 -11.05 -19.38
C GLY A 66 23.68 -10.20 -19.56
N VAL A 67 23.90 -8.91 -19.66
CA VAL A 67 22.86 -7.87 -19.87
C VAL A 67 23.22 -7.04 -21.08
N LYS A 68 22.30 -6.81 -22.01
CA LYS A 68 22.45 -5.87 -23.12
C LYS A 68 22.07 -4.48 -22.68
N THR A 69 22.89 -3.50 -23.01
CA THR A 69 22.63 -2.07 -22.79
C THR A 69 22.84 -1.30 -24.09
N ALA A 70 22.40 -0.04 -24.17
CA ALA A 70 22.63 0.81 -25.34
C ALA A 70 24.12 1.06 -25.61
N GLU A 71 24.96 1.04 -24.54
CA GLU A 71 26.41 1.26 -24.62
C GLU A 71 27.21 -0.04 -24.86
N GLY A 72 26.49 -1.16 -25.07
CA GLY A 72 27.07 -2.47 -25.32
C GLY A 72 26.73 -3.53 -24.26
N PRO A 73 27.14 -4.79 -24.49
CA PRO A 73 26.85 -5.88 -23.59
C PRO A 73 27.71 -5.79 -22.31
N VAL A 74 27.11 -6.21 -21.21
CA VAL A 74 27.78 -6.42 -19.91
C VAL A 74 27.74 -7.91 -19.63
N PRO A 75 28.83 -8.65 -19.78
CA PRO A 75 28.86 -10.11 -19.52
C PRO A 75 28.69 -10.39 -18.03
N ALA A 76 27.95 -11.43 -17.70
CA ALA A 76 27.72 -11.86 -16.33
C ALA A 76 27.32 -13.35 -16.29
N ASP A 77 27.81 -14.09 -15.30
CA ASP A 77 27.43 -15.48 -15.03
C ASP A 77 26.05 -15.61 -14.38
N CYS A 78 25.64 -14.56 -13.66
CA CYS A 78 24.35 -14.45 -12.99
C CYS A 78 23.81 -13.03 -13.08
N VAL A 79 22.48 -12.89 -13.17
CA VAL A 79 21.79 -11.60 -13.15
C VAL A 79 20.69 -11.65 -12.08
N ILE A 80 20.64 -10.62 -11.22
CA ILE A 80 19.56 -10.41 -10.27
C ILE A 80 18.69 -9.28 -10.80
N LEU A 81 17.45 -9.58 -11.18
CA LEU A 81 16.49 -8.61 -11.64
C LEU A 81 15.75 -8.02 -10.42
N ALA A 82 15.98 -6.74 -10.13
CA ALA A 82 15.49 -6.04 -8.95
C ALA A 82 15.03 -4.61 -9.29
N THR A 83 14.28 -4.47 -10.39
CA THR A 83 13.89 -3.19 -11.00
C THR A 83 12.71 -2.50 -10.33
N GLY A 84 12.12 -3.12 -9.31
CA GLY A 84 10.89 -2.64 -8.68
C GLY A 84 9.63 -2.89 -9.51
N GLY A 85 8.53 -2.28 -9.10
CA GLY A 85 7.20 -2.40 -9.73
C GLY A 85 6.87 -1.27 -10.70
N LEU A 86 5.63 -0.74 -10.58
CA LEU A 86 5.11 0.41 -11.34
C LEU A 86 4.82 1.63 -10.46
N SER A 87 4.78 1.46 -9.13
CA SER A 87 4.58 2.58 -8.21
C SER A 87 5.82 3.47 -8.15
N TYR A 88 5.61 4.78 -7.99
CA TYR A 88 6.66 5.80 -7.98
C TYR A 88 7.59 5.77 -9.21
N PRO A 89 7.08 5.90 -10.44
CA PRO A 89 7.88 5.77 -11.67
C PRO A 89 9.03 6.78 -11.76
N ALA A 90 8.94 7.93 -11.10
CA ALA A 90 10.03 8.90 -10.97
C ALA A 90 11.27 8.36 -10.27
N THR A 91 11.16 7.26 -9.52
CA THR A 91 12.29 6.58 -8.85
C THR A 91 12.93 5.48 -9.72
N GLY A 92 12.45 5.29 -10.95
CA GLY A 92 12.94 4.29 -11.89
C GLY A 92 12.09 3.02 -12.01
N SER A 93 10.99 2.91 -11.24
CA SER A 93 10.04 1.78 -11.30
C SER A 93 9.12 1.91 -12.52
N THR A 94 9.64 1.60 -13.72
CA THR A 94 8.95 1.79 -15.01
C THR A 94 8.36 0.51 -15.59
N GLY A 95 8.46 -0.61 -14.89
CA GLY A 95 8.02 -1.92 -15.38
C GLY A 95 8.95 -2.59 -16.39
N SER A 96 10.14 -2.02 -16.67
CA SER A 96 11.09 -2.60 -17.63
C SER A 96 11.51 -4.02 -17.27
N GLY A 97 11.60 -4.35 -15.98
CA GLY A 97 11.90 -5.71 -15.53
C GLY A 97 10.82 -6.73 -15.86
N TYR A 98 9.55 -6.32 -15.89
CA TYR A 98 8.46 -7.21 -16.32
C TYR A 98 8.62 -7.61 -17.78
N ALA A 99 8.92 -6.66 -18.66
CA ALA A 99 9.16 -6.94 -20.07
C ALA A 99 10.36 -7.89 -20.26
N MET A 100 11.46 -7.67 -19.53
CA MET A 100 12.63 -8.55 -19.57
C MET A 100 12.31 -9.97 -19.09
N ALA A 101 11.58 -10.11 -18.00
CA ALA A 101 11.18 -11.41 -17.47
C ALA A 101 10.20 -12.14 -18.42
N GLN A 102 9.24 -11.42 -19.00
CA GLN A 102 8.28 -11.96 -19.96
C GLN A 102 8.95 -12.45 -21.24
N ALA A 103 9.95 -11.72 -21.74
CA ALA A 103 10.75 -12.12 -22.91
C ALA A 103 11.50 -13.45 -22.68
N LEU A 104 11.76 -13.82 -21.43
CA LEU A 104 12.39 -15.07 -21.01
C LEU A 104 11.39 -16.17 -20.63
N GLY A 105 10.10 -15.98 -20.93
CA GLY A 105 9.04 -16.97 -20.73
C GLY A 105 8.35 -16.91 -19.36
N HIS A 106 8.70 -15.96 -18.48
CA HIS A 106 8.02 -15.81 -17.20
C HIS A 106 6.62 -15.24 -17.35
N THR A 107 5.68 -15.78 -16.60
CA THR A 107 4.33 -15.24 -16.47
C THR A 107 4.37 -13.97 -15.62
N ILE A 108 3.84 -12.87 -16.17
CA ILE A 108 3.63 -11.63 -15.43
C ILE A 108 2.16 -11.57 -15.02
N ILE A 109 1.92 -11.64 -13.71
CA ILE A 109 0.61 -11.35 -13.13
C ILE A 109 0.39 -9.84 -13.27
N GLU A 110 -0.74 -9.45 -13.87
CA GLU A 110 -1.03 -8.04 -14.20
C GLU A 110 -0.77 -7.11 -13.02
N PRO A 111 0.15 -6.14 -13.15
CA PRO A 111 0.45 -5.21 -12.08
C PRO A 111 -0.70 -4.22 -11.86
N THR A 112 -1.09 -4.05 -10.59
CA THR A 112 -2.12 -3.09 -10.15
C THR A 112 -1.65 -2.36 -8.90
N GLY A 113 -2.25 -1.20 -8.62
CA GLY A 113 -1.95 -0.48 -7.37
C GLY A 113 -2.43 -1.27 -6.14
N SER A 114 -1.56 -1.40 -5.14
CA SER A 114 -1.89 -1.87 -3.79
C SER A 114 -1.51 -0.80 -2.78
N LEU A 115 -2.23 -0.73 -1.66
CA LEU A 115 -2.09 0.35 -0.69
C LEU A 115 -2.29 1.72 -1.36
N VAL A 116 -3.37 1.85 -2.09
CA VAL A 116 -3.71 2.99 -2.94
C VAL A 116 -5.01 3.64 -2.46
N PRO A 117 -5.18 4.96 -2.58
CA PRO A 117 -6.45 5.62 -2.28
C PRO A 117 -7.61 5.06 -3.12
N LEU A 118 -8.83 5.26 -2.64
CA LEU A 118 -10.06 4.82 -3.30
C LEU A 118 -10.83 6.03 -3.83
N VAL A 119 -11.23 5.96 -5.10
CA VAL A 119 -12.01 7.01 -5.77
C VAL A 119 -13.49 6.80 -5.47
N GLU A 120 -14.16 7.83 -4.97
CA GLU A 120 -15.60 7.81 -4.72
C GLU A 120 -16.39 7.85 -6.04
N LYS A 121 -17.51 7.12 -6.10
CA LYS A 121 -18.47 7.22 -7.20
C LYS A 121 -19.32 8.50 -7.14
N GLY A 122 -19.41 9.13 -5.97
CA GLY A 122 -20.14 10.38 -5.70
C GLY A 122 -19.22 11.59 -5.61
N HIS A 123 -19.70 12.62 -4.86
CA HIS A 123 -18.98 13.89 -4.65
C HIS A 123 -18.99 14.33 -3.17
N ASP A 124 -19.37 13.47 -2.24
CA ASP A 124 -19.46 13.85 -0.82
C ASP A 124 -18.09 13.96 -0.17
N CYS A 125 -17.14 13.12 -0.58
CA CYS A 125 -15.77 13.18 -0.07
C CYS A 125 -15.11 14.53 -0.37
N ALA A 126 -15.35 15.10 -1.55
CA ALA A 126 -14.83 16.41 -1.94
C ALA A 126 -15.30 17.54 -0.99
N LYS A 127 -16.55 17.46 -0.50
CA LYS A 127 -17.11 18.43 0.48
C LYS A 127 -16.41 18.35 1.84
N MET A 128 -15.77 17.20 2.13
CA MET A 128 -15.06 16.93 3.37
C MET A 128 -13.53 16.87 3.17
N GLN A 129 -13.02 17.35 2.04
CA GLN A 129 -11.59 17.32 1.71
C GLN A 129 -10.73 17.85 2.87
N GLY A 130 -9.66 17.13 3.20
CA GLY A 130 -8.73 17.44 4.29
C GLY A 130 -9.20 16.98 5.66
N LEU A 131 -10.43 16.48 5.81
CA LEU A 131 -10.90 15.92 7.07
C LEU A 131 -10.25 14.57 7.33
N ALA A 132 -9.45 14.49 8.40
CA ALA A 132 -8.94 13.24 8.94
C ALA A 132 -9.83 12.76 10.10
N LEU A 133 -10.34 11.55 10.01
CA LEU A 133 -11.06 10.89 11.09
C LEU A 133 -10.15 9.90 11.79
N LYS A 134 -10.16 9.94 13.12
CA LYS A 134 -9.44 8.98 13.98
C LYS A 134 -10.43 8.13 14.75
N ASN A 135 -9.97 6.94 15.13
CA ASN A 135 -10.77 6.01 15.95
C ASN A 135 -12.13 5.67 15.32
N ILE A 136 -12.16 5.42 14.01
CA ILE A 136 -13.34 4.94 13.29
C ILE A 136 -13.19 3.46 12.93
N ALA A 137 -14.30 2.76 12.77
CA ALA A 137 -14.30 1.42 12.21
C ALA A 137 -14.72 1.47 10.73
N VAL A 138 -14.02 0.72 9.90
CA VAL A 138 -14.24 0.69 8.46
C VAL A 138 -14.50 -0.74 8.02
N LYS A 139 -15.51 -0.93 7.16
CA LYS A 139 -15.77 -2.19 6.45
C LYS A 139 -15.74 -1.93 4.95
N LEU A 140 -14.96 -2.72 4.23
CA LEU A 140 -15.03 -2.79 2.77
C LEU A 140 -16.00 -3.91 2.38
N VAL A 141 -17.05 -3.57 1.66
CA VAL A 141 -18.12 -4.48 1.27
C VAL A 141 -18.15 -4.60 -0.25
N ASN A 142 -18.20 -5.82 -0.77
CA ASN A 142 -18.29 -6.07 -2.21
C ASN A 142 -19.75 -6.01 -2.71
N THR A 143 -19.96 -6.17 -4.02
CA THR A 143 -21.28 -6.13 -4.67
C THR A 143 -22.27 -7.19 -4.17
N LYS A 144 -21.76 -8.28 -3.60
CA LYS A 144 -22.58 -9.36 -3.01
C LYS A 144 -22.97 -9.07 -1.56
N GLY A 145 -22.63 -7.88 -1.03
CA GLY A 145 -22.88 -7.51 0.36
C GLY A 145 -21.94 -8.17 1.38
N LYS A 146 -20.91 -8.90 0.92
CA LYS A 146 -19.92 -9.55 1.81
C LYS A 146 -18.87 -8.55 2.24
N THR A 147 -18.59 -8.46 3.54
CA THR A 147 -17.42 -7.76 4.07
C THR A 147 -16.16 -8.53 3.70
N VAL A 148 -15.27 -7.90 2.94
CA VAL A 148 -13.98 -8.48 2.50
C VAL A 148 -12.81 -7.97 3.33
N TYR A 149 -12.99 -6.85 4.03
CA TYR A 149 -12.01 -6.29 4.94
C TYR A 149 -12.72 -5.48 6.04
N GLU A 150 -12.18 -5.52 7.24
CA GLU A 150 -12.65 -4.73 8.39
C GLU A 150 -11.44 -4.32 9.23
N ASP A 151 -11.39 -3.04 9.64
CA ASP A 151 -10.31 -2.54 10.48
C ASP A 151 -10.77 -1.30 11.28
N PHE A 152 -9.96 -0.94 12.28
CA PHE A 152 -10.16 0.22 13.13
C PHE A 152 -8.92 1.14 13.05
N GLY A 153 -9.14 2.44 12.82
CA GLY A 153 -8.00 3.35 12.71
C GLY A 153 -8.34 4.73 12.18
N GLU A 154 -7.52 5.22 11.28
CA GLU A 154 -7.59 6.57 10.71
C GLU A 154 -7.87 6.53 9.22
N LEU A 155 -8.72 7.45 8.75
CA LEU A 155 -8.96 7.69 7.34
C LEU A 155 -8.89 9.20 7.04
N LEU A 156 -8.65 9.53 5.77
CA LEU A 156 -8.60 10.89 5.25
C LEU A 156 -9.58 11.03 4.08
N PHE A 157 -10.42 12.05 4.10
CA PHE A 157 -11.22 12.47 2.94
C PHE A 157 -10.36 13.34 2.01
N THR A 158 -10.39 13.03 0.73
CA THR A 158 -9.69 13.76 -0.34
C THR A 158 -10.71 14.37 -1.30
N HIS A 159 -10.25 15.21 -2.23
CA HIS A 159 -11.11 15.79 -3.26
C HIS A 159 -11.69 14.76 -4.24
N PHE A 160 -11.15 13.56 -4.31
CA PHE A 160 -11.62 12.49 -5.21
C PHE A 160 -12.18 11.27 -4.48
N GLY A 161 -12.03 11.17 -3.15
CA GLY A 161 -12.49 9.98 -2.41
C GLY A 161 -11.83 9.80 -1.05
N LEU A 162 -11.36 8.59 -0.77
CA LEU A 162 -10.85 8.18 0.53
C LEU A 162 -9.39 7.78 0.48
N SER A 163 -8.63 8.13 1.51
CA SER A 163 -7.24 7.75 1.76
C SER A 163 -7.01 7.49 3.26
N GLY A 164 -5.77 7.34 3.66
CA GLY A 164 -5.37 7.08 5.05
C GLY A 164 -5.12 5.59 5.32
N PRO A 165 -4.49 5.26 6.47
CA PRO A 165 -3.94 3.91 6.73
C PRO A 165 -4.94 2.78 6.54
N VAL A 166 -6.18 2.93 7.06
CA VAL A 166 -7.21 1.90 6.97
C VAL A 166 -7.69 1.72 5.53
N ILE A 167 -7.83 2.82 4.77
CA ILE A 167 -8.29 2.78 3.37
C ILE A 167 -7.21 2.18 2.46
N LEU A 168 -5.95 2.56 2.66
CA LEU A 168 -4.84 1.97 1.92
C LEU A 168 -4.78 0.46 2.13
N SER A 169 -4.93 0.00 3.37
CA SER A 169 -5.01 -1.44 3.66
C SER A 169 -6.23 -2.10 3.03
N ALA A 170 -7.40 -1.43 3.08
CA ALA A 170 -8.63 -1.93 2.45
C ALA A 170 -8.48 -2.15 0.94
N SER A 171 -7.74 -1.27 0.26
CA SER A 171 -7.54 -1.35 -1.20
C SER A 171 -6.84 -2.64 -1.65
N ALA A 172 -5.99 -3.22 -0.79
CA ALA A 172 -5.31 -4.50 -1.06
C ALA A 172 -6.29 -5.70 -1.11
N HIS A 173 -7.49 -5.56 -0.50
CA HIS A 173 -8.53 -6.59 -0.49
C HIS A 173 -9.56 -6.48 -1.63
N MET A 174 -9.42 -5.47 -2.48
CA MET A 174 -10.26 -5.36 -3.69
C MET A 174 -9.72 -6.31 -4.75
N ALA A 175 -10.55 -7.25 -5.19
CA ALA A 175 -10.19 -8.19 -6.24
C ALA A 175 -9.91 -7.45 -7.56
N ARG A 176 -8.99 -7.99 -8.35
CA ARG A 176 -8.63 -7.42 -9.66
C ARG A 176 -9.82 -7.42 -10.59
N GLY A 177 -10.06 -6.31 -11.26
CA GLY A 177 -11.18 -6.16 -12.22
C GLY A 177 -12.58 -6.13 -11.60
N GLU A 178 -12.73 -6.26 -10.28
CA GLU A 178 -14.02 -6.16 -9.60
C GLU A 178 -14.31 -4.71 -9.25
N ALA A 179 -15.49 -4.22 -9.64
CA ALA A 179 -16.00 -2.88 -9.33
C ALA A 179 -17.18 -2.94 -8.34
N GLY A 180 -17.65 -1.79 -7.88
CA GLY A 180 -18.88 -1.71 -7.09
C GLY A 180 -18.71 -1.99 -5.60
N TYR A 181 -17.51 -1.83 -5.08
CA TYR A 181 -17.26 -1.86 -3.63
C TYR A 181 -17.88 -0.65 -2.92
N THR A 182 -18.19 -0.83 -1.65
CA THR A 182 -18.65 0.24 -0.76
C THR A 182 -17.82 0.23 0.51
N VAL A 183 -17.29 1.38 0.88
CA VAL A 183 -16.68 1.59 2.19
C VAL A 183 -17.78 2.02 3.15
N ARG A 184 -18.00 1.28 4.23
CA ARG A 184 -18.92 1.61 5.32
C ARG A 184 -18.11 2.04 6.53
N ILE A 185 -18.43 3.21 7.08
CA ILE A 185 -17.67 3.83 8.17
C ILE A 185 -18.60 3.96 9.37
N ASP A 186 -18.24 3.35 10.49
CA ASP A 186 -18.83 3.69 11.79
C ASP A 186 -18.04 4.87 12.37
N LEU A 187 -18.68 6.01 12.44
CA LEU A 187 -18.07 7.27 12.92
C LEU A 187 -17.92 7.31 14.44
N LYS A 188 -18.61 6.44 15.17
CA LYS A 188 -18.63 6.37 16.65
C LYS A 188 -18.61 4.91 17.14
N PRO A 189 -17.56 4.12 16.82
CA PRO A 189 -17.54 2.70 17.13
C PRO A 189 -17.52 2.39 18.63
N ALA A 190 -17.06 3.32 19.46
CA ALA A 190 -17.09 3.19 20.92
C ALA A 190 -18.50 3.30 21.52
N LEU A 191 -19.49 3.77 20.76
CA LEU A 191 -20.88 3.93 21.20
C LEU A 191 -21.75 2.89 20.45
N ASP A 192 -22.40 2.01 21.16
CA ASP A 192 -23.46 1.19 20.57
C ASP A 192 -24.68 2.06 20.19
N GLU A 193 -25.63 1.51 19.46
CA GLU A 193 -26.79 2.27 18.97
C GLU A 193 -27.60 2.89 20.09
N LYS A 194 -27.78 2.17 21.21
CA LYS A 194 -28.54 2.63 22.36
C LYS A 194 -27.85 3.81 23.06
N THR A 195 -26.54 3.69 23.24
CA THR A 195 -25.74 4.74 23.88
C THR A 195 -25.62 5.98 22.99
N LEU A 196 -25.50 5.78 21.65
CA LEU A 196 -25.49 6.89 20.70
C LEU A 196 -26.85 7.59 20.64
N ASP A 197 -27.97 6.88 20.64
CA ASP A 197 -29.32 7.47 20.69
C ASP A 197 -29.53 8.32 21.97
N ALA A 198 -29.13 7.78 23.10
CA ALA A 198 -29.17 8.50 24.37
C ALA A 198 -28.29 9.77 24.34
N ARG A 199 -27.13 9.71 23.70
CA ARG A 199 -26.24 10.85 23.51
C ARG A 199 -26.88 11.92 22.61
N ILE A 200 -27.48 11.50 21.47
CA ILE A 200 -28.19 12.43 20.56
C ILE A 200 -29.34 13.11 21.29
N LEU A 201 -30.15 12.36 22.04
CA LEU A 201 -31.26 12.93 22.83
C LEU A 201 -30.77 13.95 23.83
N ARG A 202 -29.70 13.69 24.56
CA ARG A 202 -29.11 14.62 25.52
C ARG A 202 -28.62 15.88 24.83
N ASP A 203 -27.91 15.77 23.71
CA ASP A 203 -27.38 16.92 22.96
C ASP A 203 -28.54 17.73 22.37
N PHE A 204 -29.62 17.09 21.92
CA PHE A 204 -30.84 17.77 21.44
C PHE A 204 -31.60 18.48 22.56
N SER A 205 -31.70 17.88 23.75
CA SER A 205 -32.33 18.51 24.90
C SER A 205 -31.62 19.78 25.32
N ALA A 206 -30.30 19.89 25.15
CA ALA A 206 -29.52 21.07 25.41
C ALA A 206 -29.64 22.15 24.30
N ALA A 207 -30.21 21.78 23.13
CA ALA A 207 -30.25 22.63 21.93
C ALA A 207 -31.69 22.80 21.36
N GLN A 208 -32.74 22.65 22.17
CA GLN A 208 -34.15 22.49 21.73
C GLN A 208 -34.63 23.54 20.72
N ASN A 209 -34.23 24.78 20.89
CA ASN A 209 -34.67 25.91 20.04
C ASN A 209 -33.74 26.21 18.87
N ARG A 210 -32.64 25.47 18.74
CA ARG A 210 -31.70 25.64 17.60
C ARG A 210 -32.21 24.93 16.38
N ASP A 211 -31.75 25.39 15.22
CA ASP A 211 -31.90 24.67 13.96
C ASP A 211 -31.01 23.44 13.96
N PHE A 212 -31.45 22.37 13.29
CA PHE A 212 -30.78 21.08 13.30
C PHE A 212 -29.32 21.16 12.85
N GLU A 213 -29.02 21.96 11.81
CA GLU A 213 -27.64 22.15 11.32
C GLU A 213 -26.68 22.68 12.42
N ASN A 214 -27.20 23.46 13.38
CA ASN A 214 -26.42 24.07 14.44
C ASN A 214 -26.31 23.20 15.71
N SER A 215 -26.91 22.01 15.69
CA SER A 215 -26.99 21.11 16.86
C SER A 215 -25.95 20.00 16.88
N LEU A 216 -25.27 19.73 15.76
CA LEU A 216 -24.42 18.54 15.58
C LEU A 216 -22.93 18.81 15.88
N SER A 217 -22.52 20.01 16.20
CA SER A 217 -21.11 20.42 16.38
C SER A 217 -20.37 19.69 17.52
N ALA A 218 -21.11 19.25 18.56
CA ALA A 218 -20.55 18.44 19.64
C ALA A 218 -20.38 16.95 19.27
N LEU A 219 -21.02 16.50 18.19
CA LEU A 219 -21.06 15.10 17.77
C LEU A 219 -20.15 14.82 16.55
N LEU A 220 -20.11 15.74 15.59
CA LEU A 220 -19.46 15.57 14.30
C LEU A 220 -18.49 16.74 13.98
N PRO A 221 -17.43 16.47 13.21
CA PRO A 221 -16.58 17.50 12.63
C PRO A 221 -17.39 18.46 11.73
N ARG A 222 -17.02 19.74 11.75
CA ARG A 222 -17.77 20.80 11.06
C ARG A 222 -17.99 20.53 9.57
N SER A 223 -16.95 20.11 8.84
CA SER A 223 -17.05 19.81 7.40
C SER A 223 -17.92 18.60 7.07
N MET A 224 -18.18 17.70 8.03
CA MET A 224 -19.01 16.52 7.85
C MET A 224 -20.50 16.80 8.08
N ILE A 225 -20.83 17.80 8.87
CA ILE A 225 -22.21 18.11 9.27
C ILE A 225 -23.14 18.28 8.06
N PRO A 226 -22.82 19.10 7.04
CA PRO A 226 -23.74 19.28 5.88
C PRO A 226 -24.01 17.98 5.13
N VAL A 227 -23.00 17.10 5.02
CA VAL A 227 -23.13 15.81 4.33
C VAL A 227 -24.00 14.86 5.12
N VAL A 228 -23.83 14.78 6.45
CA VAL A 228 -24.64 13.93 7.32
C VAL A 228 -26.09 14.42 7.36
N ILE A 229 -26.34 15.72 7.40
CA ILE A 229 -27.69 16.30 7.32
C ILE A 229 -28.35 15.89 6.01
N ALA A 230 -27.72 16.11 4.89
CA ALA A 230 -28.27 15.74 3.57
C ALA A 230 -28.59 14.23 3.48
N ARG A 231 -27.75 13.38 4.05
CA ARG A 231 -27.97 11.94 4.06
C ARG A 231 -29.03 11.47 5.04
N SER A 232 -29.23 12.20 6.15
CA SER A 232 -30.28 11.87 7.14
C SER A 232 -31.68 12.22 6.65
N GLY A 233 -31.80 13.06 5.62
CA GLY A 233 -33.09 13.53 5.09
C GLY A 233 -33.83 14.47 6.02
N ILE A 234 -33.15 15.04 7.03
CA ILE A 234 -33.74 16.02 7.98
C ILE A 234 -33.50 17.42 7.43
N ASP A 235 -34.53 18.26 7.45
CA ASP A 235 -34.40 19.67 7.05
C ASP A 235 -33.38 20.36 7.98
N PRO A 236 -32.31 21.00 7.44
CA PRO A 236 -31.31 21.72 8.22
C PRO A 236 -31.91 22.81 9.10
N MET A 237 -33.00 23.49 8.69
CA MET A 237 -33.69 24.54 9.41
C MET A 237 -34.76 24.02 10.39
N GLN A 238 -35.02 22.72 10.42
CA GLN A 238 -35.96 22.11 11.36
C GLN A 238 -35.50 22.36 12.81
N LYS A 239 -36.41 22.80 13.68
CA LYS A 239 -36.09 22.94 15.09
C LYS A 239 -35.84 21.57 15.74
N VAL A 240 -34.83 21.50 16.55
CA VAL A 240 -34.37 20.23 17.19
C VAL A 240 -35.48 19.59 18.02
N ASN A 241 -36.31 20.38 18.71
CA ASN A 241 -37.44 19.90 19.51
C ASN A 241 -38.54 19.26 18.67
N SER A 242 -38.63 19.52 17.38
CA SER A 242 -39.58 18.92 16.44
C SER A 242 -39.08 17.68 15.70
N ILE A 243 -37.83 17.26 15.93
CA ILE A 243 -37.24 16.09 15.30
C ILE A 243 -37.93 14.81 15.84
N THR A 244 -38.53 14.07 14.94
CA THR A 244 -39.22 12.84 15.24
C THR A 244 -38.28 11.70 15.62
N LYS A 245 -38.80 10.65 16.28
CA LYS A 245 -38.04 9.42 16.58
C LYS A 245 -37.49 8.76 15.30
N GLN A 246 -38.27 8.79 14.21
CA GLN A 246 -37.88 8.22 12.92
C GLN A 246 -36.69 9.00 12.31
N GLN A 247 -36.75 10.33 12.29
CA GLN A 247 -35.66 11.20 11.82
C GLN A 247 -34.39 11.00 12.64
N ARG A 248 -34.53 10.93 13.99
CA ARG A 248 -33.39 10.64 14.87
C ARG A 248 -32.78 9.27 14.58
N ARG A 249 -33.61 8.25 14.28
CA ARG A 249 -33.11 6.93 13.87
C ARG A 249 -32.33 7.00 12.56
N ALA A 250 -32.80 7.74 11.55
CA ALA A 250 -32.08 7.92 10.29
C ALA A 250 -30.73 8.61 10.50
N LEU A 251 -30.65 9.61 11.37
CA LEU A 251 -29.40 10.27 11.76
C LEU A 251 -28.44 9.26 12.42
N LEU A 252 -28.94 8.45 13.37
CA LEU A 252 -28.14 7.44 14.05
C LEU A 252 -27.56 6.42 13.06
N GLU A 253 -28.39 5.90 12.15
CA GLU A 253 -27.98 4.97 11.11
C GLU A 253 -26.93 5.56 10.17
N THR A 254 -27.09 6.84 9.80
CA THR A 254 -26.09 7.58 9.00
C THR A 254 -24.74 7.67 9.72
N ILE A 255 -24.74 7.87 11.04
CA ILE A 255 -23.51 7.94 11.85
C ILE A 255 -22.88 6.55 12.02
N LYS A 256 -23.68 5.52 12.23
CA LYS A 256 -23.20 4.15 12.44
C LYS A 256 -22.80 3.44 11.14
N CYS A 257 -23.32 3.89 9.99
CA CYS A 257 -23.04 3.29 8.69
C CYS A 257 -22.93 4.35 7.59
N PHE A 258 -21.94 5.25 7.73
CA PHE A 258 -21.65 6.24 6.70
C PHE A 258 -21.03 5.54 5.49
N SER A 259 -21.82 5.37 4.43
CA SER A 259 -21.44 4.56 3.27
C SER A 259 -20.89 5.42 2.13
N VAL A 260 -19.74 5.03 1.57
CA VAL A 260 -19.09 5.67 0.43
C VAL A 260 -18.95 4.65 -0.70
N PRO A 261 -19.77 4.74 -1.76
CA PRO A 261 -19.64 3.89 -2.93
C PRO A 261 -18.33 4.19 -3.66
N ILE A 262 -17.56 3.15 -4.01
CA ILE A 262 -16.26 3.25 -4.66
C ILE A 262 -16.40 2.98 -6.16
N ALA A 263 -15.87 3.89 -6.96
CA ALA A 263 -15.78 3.74 -8.41
C ALA A 263 -14.62 2.83 -8.80
N CYS A 264 -13.42 3.13 -8.28
CA CYS A 264 -12.19 2.40 -8.59
C CYS A 264 -11.08 2.67 -7.54
N LYS A 265 -9.97 1.96 -7.66
CA LYS A 265 -8.69 2.34 -7.06
C LYS A 265 -8.13 3.58 -7.78
N ALA A 266 -7.37 4.42 -7.10
CA ALA A 266 -6.57 5.45 -7.76
C ALA A 266 -5.50 4.80 -8.67
N PRO A 267 -4.88 5.54 -9.62
CA PRO A 267 -3.86 5.02 -10.51
C PRO A 267 -2.70 4.35 -9.78
N VAL A 268 -2.04 3.38 -10.45
CA VAL A 268 -0.93 2.61 -9.86
C VAL A 268 0.28 3.49 -9.53
N GLU A 269 0.44 4.60 -10.24
CA GLU A 269 1.47 5.61 -10.02
C GLU A 269 1.35 6.28 -8.64
N ASP A 270 0.12 6.36 -8.11
CA ASP A 270 -0.20 6.92 -6.79
C ASP A 270 -0.19 5.85 -5.69
N ALA A 271 0.03 4.59 -6.04
CA ALA A 271 0.08 3.50 -5.08
C ALA A 271 1.38 3.52 -4.26
N ILE A 272 1.30 3.07 -3.00
CA ILE A 272 2.51 2.87 -2.18
C ILE A 272 3.32 1.71 -2.72
N VAL A 273 2.67 0.68 -3.25
CA VAL A 273 3.30 -0.55 -3.74
C VAL A 273 2.50 -1.14 -4.91
N THR A 274 3.19 -1.85 -5.78
CA THR A 274 2.59 -2.63 -6.86
C THR A 274 2.20 -4.02 -6.36
N SER A 275 0.98 -4.46 -6.64
CA SER A 275 0.54 -5.86 -6.52
C SER A 275 0.54 -6.50 -7.89
N GLY A 276 1.05 -7.70 -8.03
CA GLY A 276 1.33 -8.34 -9.31
C GLY A 276 2.82 -8.37 -9.61
N GLY A 277 3.19 -8.87 -10.78
CA GLY A 277 4.58 -9.01 -11.20
C GLY A 277 4.95 -10.44 -11.57
N VAL A 278 6.20 -10.79 -11.45
CA VAL A 278 6.71 -12.12 -11.79
C VAL A 278 6.06 -13.18 -10.90
N LYS A 279 5.40 -14.17 -11.52
CA LYS A 279 4.67 -15.22 -10.83
C LYS A 279 5.60 -16.04 -9.92
N VAL A 280 5.34 -15.98 -8.60
CA VAL A 280 6.22 -16.57 -7.58
C VAL A 280 6.40 -18.08 -7.69
N SER A 281 5.43 -18.80 -8.28
CA SER A 281 5.56 -20.25 -8.51
C SER A 281 6.65 -20.63 -9.51
N GLU A 282 7.08 -19.69 -10.35
CA GLU A 282 8.16 -19.85 -11.33
C GLU A 282 9.54 -19.47 -10.78
N VAL A 283 9.59 -19.07 -9.52
CA VAL A 283 10.81 -18.71 -8.80
C VAL A 283 11.05 -19.72 -7.66
N ASN A 284 12.30 -20.10 -7.46
CA ASN A 284 12.67 -20.98 -6.37
C ASN A 284 12.72 -20.20 -5.05
N ALA A 285 11.81 -20.47 -4.12
CA ALA A 285 11.69 -19.76 -2.86
C ALA A 285 12.91 -19.91 -1.91
N LYS A 286 13.78 -20.89 -2.14
CA LYS A 286 15.00 -21.13 -1.33
C LYS A 286 16.22 -20.39 -1.86
N THR A 287 16.24 -20.01 -3.14
CA THR A 287 17.38 -19.38 -3.82
C THR A 287 17.04 -18.07 -4.49
N MET A 288 15.77 -17.80 -4.74
CA MET A 288 15.24 -16.70 -5.58
C MET A 288 15.61 -16.85 -7.07
N GLU A 289 16.12 -18.02 -7.49
CA GLU A 289 16.45 -18.29 -8.87
C GLU A 289 15.21 -18.62 -9.70
N SER A 290 15.24 -18.21 -10.96
CA SER A 290 14.29 -18.64 -11.98
C SER A 290 14.29 -20.17 -12.10
N LYS A 291 13.09 -20.75 -12.26
CA LYS A 291 12.96 -22.17 -12.63
C LYS A 291 13.03 -22.40 -14.14
N LEU A 292 13.01 -21.31 -14.93
CA LEU A 292 12.98 -21.36 -16.39
C LEU A 292 14.35 -21.04 -17.00
N VAL A 293 15.13 -20.14 -16.38
CA VAL A 293 16.42 -19.68 -16.89
C VAL A 293 17.46 -19.78 -15.79
N GLN A 294 18.51 -20.56 -16.02
CA GLN A 294 19.60 -20.74 -15.07
C GLN A 294 20.43 -19.46 -14.92
N GLY A 295 20.79 -19.10 -13.69
CA GLY A 295 21.57 -17.90 -13.39
C GLY A 295 20.77 -16.60 -13.37
N LEU A 296 19.44 -16.66 -13.61
CA LEU A 296 18.54 -15.53 -13.43
C LEU A 296 17.91 -15.58 -12.05
N TYR A 297 17.96 -14.47 -11.32
CA TYR A 297 17.36 -14.32 -9.99
C TYR A 297 16.40 -13.13 -9.95
N PHE A 298 15.44 -13.17 -9.04
CA PHE A 298 14.47 -12.11 -8.83
C PHE A 298 14.49 -11.61 -7.40
N ALA A 299 14.27 -10.30 -7.20
CA ALA A 299 14.22 -9.71 -5.87
C ALA A 299 13.29 -8.50 -5.79
N GLY A 300 12.70 -8.31 -4.62
CA GLY A 300 11.90 -7.13 -4.31
C GLY A 300 10.53 -7.12 -4.97
N GLU A 301 10.04 -5.92 -5.22
CA GLU A 301 8.68 -5.64 -5.69
C GLU A 301 8.41 -6.07 -7.15
N LEU A 302 9.43 -6.54 -7.86
CA LEU A 302 9.27 -7.18 -9.17
C LEU A 302 8.49 -8.50 -9.08
N LEU A 303 8.52 -9.16 -7.91
CA LEU A 303 7.79 -10.40 -7.64
C LEU A 303 6.31 -10.11 -7.35
N ASP A 304 5.41 -11.02 -7.72
CA ASP A 304 4.00 -10.97 -7.34
C ASP A 304 3.83 -11.24 -5.83
N VAL A 305 4.32 -10.31 -5.01
CA VAL A 305 4.24 -10.35 -3.54
C VAL A 305 4.14 -8.92 -3.02
N ASP A 306 3.04 -8.62 -2.35
CA ASP A 306 2.86 -7.37 -1.63
C ASP A 306 2.33 -7.61 -0.20
N ALA A 307 2.51 -6.62 0.66
CA ALA A 307 2.11 -6.67 2.06
C ALA A 307 1.65 -5.29 2.54
N TYR A 308 1.01 -5.24 3.70
CA TYR A 308 0.51 -4.00 4.32
C TYR A 308 1.59 -2.95 4.58
N THR A 309 1.13 -1.72 4.87
CA THR A 309 1.99 -0.65 5.39
C THR A 309 2.71 -1.07 6.68
N GLY A 310 3.83 -0.39 6.99
CA GLY A 310 4.61 -0.69 8.19
C GLY A 310 5.99 -1.28 7.92
N GLY A 311 6.49 -1.18 6.68
CA GLY A 311 7.84 -1.61 6.30
C GLY A 311 7.95 -3.07 5.86
N PHE A 312 6.83 -3.79 5.74
CA PHE A 312 6.84 -5.20 5.33
C PHE A 312 7.32 -5.38 3.88
N ASN A 313 6.93 -4.49 2.96
CA ASN A 313 7.38 -4.54 1.56
C ASN A 313 8.91 -4.31 1.45
N LEU A 314 9.45 -3.36 2.21
CA LEU A 314 10.91 -3.18 2.30
C LEU A 314 11.59 -4.42 2.93
N GLN A 315 10.96 -5.07 3.92
CA GLN A 315 11.49 -6.29 4.51
C GLN A 315 11.51 -7.46 3.50
N ILE A 316 10.49 -7.58 2.64
CA ILE A 316 10.44 -8.55 1.53
C ILE A 316 11.59 -8.26 0.56
N ALA A 317 11.75 -7.01 0.13
CA ALA A 317 12.82 -6.61 -0.79
C ALA A 317 14.22 -6.91 -0.23
N TRP A 318 14.47 -6.59 1.05
CA TRP A 318 15.74 -6.92 1.73
C TRP A 318 16.00 -8.42 1.83
N ALA A 319 14.94 -9.20 2.18
CA ALA A 319 15.07 -10.64 2.36
C ALA A 319 15.36 -11.35 1.04
N THR A 320 14.58 -11.03 0.00
CA THR A 320 14.71 -11.63 -1.34
C THR A 320 16.00 -11.20 -2.01
N GLY A 321 16.40 -9.92 -1.94
CA GLY A 321 17.65 -9.42 -2.50
C GLY A 321 18.88 -10.07 -1.85
N ARG A 322 18.87 -10.21 -0.51
CA ARG A 322 19.95 -10.92 0.20
C ARG A 322 20.02 -12.39 -0.18
N LEU A 323 18.86 -13.05 -0.29
CA LEU A 323 18.81 -14.47 -0.64
C LEU A 323 19.31 -14.70 -2.07
N ALA A 324 18.85 -13.89 -3.03
CA ALA A 324 19.29 -13.92 -4.41
C ALA A 324 20.81 -13.71 -4.52
N GLY A 325 21.36 -12.68 -3.87
CA GLY A 325 22.79 -12.39 -3.89
C GLY A 325 23.64 -13.52 -3.31
N ARG A 326 23.23 -14.11 -2.18
CA ARG A 326 23.94 -15.28 -1.61
C ARG A 326 23.87 -16.50 -2.49
N SER A 327 22.74 -16.75 -3.15
CA SER A 327 22.55 -17.91 -4.01
C SER A 327 23.33 -17.77 -5.31
N ALA A 328 23.37 -16.58 -5.90
CA ALA A 328 24.17 -16.27 -7.07
C ALA A 328 25.68 -16.48 -6.79
N ALA A 329 26.19 -15.93 -5.68
CA ALA A 329 27.60 -16.09 -5.29
C ALA A 329 27.97 -17.56 -4.99
N ALA A 330 27.08 -18.35 -4.37
CA ALA A 330 27.37 -19.74 -4.06
C ALA A 330 27.54 -20.63 -5.30
N LYS A 331 26.93 -20.26 -6.43
CA LYS A 331 27.09 -21.00 -7.70
C LYS A 331 28.43 -20.78 -8.36
N GLU A 332 29.07 -19.65 -8.17
CA GLU A 332 30.44 -19.41 -8.69
C GLU A 332 31.46 -20.36 -8.07
N PHE A 333 31.30 -20.73 -6.79
CA PHE A 333 32.18 -21.66 -6.10
C PHE A 333 31.95 -23.14 -6.48
N GLN A 334 30.92 -23.44 -7.29
CA GLN A 334 30.59 -24.78 -7.78
C GLN A 334 30.90 -25.00 -9.27
N LYS A 335 31.60 -24.08 -9.93
CA LYS A 335 32.16 -24.36 -11.26
C LYS A 335 33.10 -25.56 -11.11
N PRO A 336 32.93 -26.65 -11.87
CA PRO A 336 33.96 -27.70 -11.92
C PRO A 336 35.26 -27.03 -12.34
N GLU A 337 36.33 -27.23 -11.59
CA GLU A 337 37.67 -27.03 -12.11
C GLU A 337 37.75 -27.83 -13.40
N ASP A 338 38.13 -27.18 -14.48
CA ASP A 338 38.18 -27.71 -15.83
C ASP A 338 38.79 -29.09 -15.80
N ALA A 339 38.05 -30.06 -16.35
CA ALA A 339 38.64 -31.30 -16.81
C ALA A 339 39.64 -30.91 -17.93
N THR A 340 40.91 -30.78 -17.55
CA THR A 340 42.05 -30.77 -18.46
C THR A 340 42.15 -32.10 -19.18
#